data_83d28786c1d2603491e2f82c8575f4d0
#
_entry.id   83d28786c1d2603491e2f82c8575f4d0
#
_cell.length_a   1.000
_cell.length_b   1.000
_cell.length_c   1.000
_cell.angle_alpha   90.00
_cell.angle_beta   90.00
_cell.angle_gamma   90.00
#
_symmetry.space_group_name_H-M   'P 1'
#
loop_
_entity.id
_entity.type
_entity.pdbx_description
1 polymer ?
#
loop_
_entity_poly.entity_id
_entity_poly.type
_entity_poly.pdbx_seq_one_letter_code
_entity_poly.pdbx_strand_id
1 'polypeptide(L)'
;MNHLIIFAHPNSQKSFGRAIVDRVVKASQQLGVETHLRDLYTMEFNPIISFEELQSASKGIIPAEIQQEHDFIRQADLITMVYPLWWMGFPAMLKGYLDRVLSHGFAYKTENGESKGLLQGKAMQQFITIGSSVAKYQEYGVDKSLNHCLINGLFNYCGIENVDYTLFGDIHIIDDAARQAMLDEAAEKTTAKLTALLAQS
;
A
#
# COMPACT_ATOMS: atom_id res chain seq x y z
N MET A 1 2.18 15.67 -10.38
CA MET A 1 1.81 14.77 -9.27
C MET A 1 1.89 13.34 -9.73
N ASN A 2 2.49 12.47 -8.93
CA ASN A 2 2.70 11.05 -9.22
C ASN A 2 1.95 10.17 -8.21
N HIS A 3 1.22 9.19 -8.70
CA HIS A 3 0.48 8.22 -7.90
C HIS A 3 1.07 6.82 -8.09
N LEU A 4 1.70 6.28 -7.04
CA LEU A 4 2.21 4.93 -7.00
C LEU A 4 1.12 3.97 -6.48
N ILE A 5 0.83 2.92 -7.24
CA ILE A 5 -0.14 1.89 -6.86
C ILE A 5 0.59 0.57 -6.70
N ILE A 6 0.58 -0.01 -5.51
CA ILE A 6 1.19 -1.31 -5.18
C ILE A 6 0.07 -2.32 -5.02
N PHE A 7 0.07 -3.35 -5.85
CA PHE A 7 -0.97 -4.37 -5.88
C PHE A 7 -0.40 -5.76 -5.62
N ALA A 8 -1.04 -6.50 -4.73
CA ALA A 8 -0.63 -7.86 -4.40
C ALA A 8 -1.82 -8.81 -4.33
N HIS A 9 -2.07 -9.56 -5.40
CA HIS A 9 -3.04 -10.65 -5.44
C HIS A 9 -2.62 -11.71 -6.47
N PRO A 10 -2.64 -13.03 -6.14
CA PRO A 10 -2.20 -14.07 -7.08
C PRO A 10 -3.06 -14.15 -8.36
N ASN A 11 -4.35 -13.83 -8.26
CA ASN A 11 -5.19 -13.61 -9.45
C ASN A 11 -5.18 -12.12 -9.81
N SER A 12 -4.08 -11.67 -10.40
CA SER A 12 -3.86 -10.26 -10.75
C SER A 12 -4.75 -9.75 -11.88
N GLN A 13 -5.44 -10.63 -12.61
CA GLN A 13 -6.28 -10.28 -13.77
C GLN A 13 -7.77 -10.16 -13.45
N LYS A 14 -8.29 -10.99 -12.53
CA LYS A 14 -9.75 -11.16 -12.33
C LYS A 14 -10.19 -11.05 -10.86
N SER A 15 -9.30 -10.69 -9.94
CA SER A 15 -9.69 -10.54 -8.54
C SER A 15 -10.50 -9.25 -8.32
N PHE A 16 -11.25 -9.21 -7.21
CA PHE A 16 -11.92 -7.98 -6.79
C PHE A 16 -10.90 -6.87 -6.50
N GLY A 17 -9.73 -7.21 -5.93
CA GLY A 17 -8.61 -6.27 -5.77
C GLY A 17 -8.14 -5.67 -7.09
N ARG A 18 -8.11 -6.44 -8.20
CA ARG A 18 -7.80 -5.90 -9.52
C ARG A 18 -8.86 -4.89 -9.98
N ALA A 19 -10.13 -5.19 -9.78
CA ALA A 19 -11.19 -4.25 -10.11
C ALA A 19 -11.08 -2.93 -9.31
N ILE A 20 -10.66 -2.99 -8.05
CA ILE A 20 -10.34 -1.79 -7.25
C ILE A 20 -9.18 -1.02 -7.89
N VAL A 21 -8.08 -1.69 -8.25
CA VAL A 21 -6.93 -1.05 -8.93
C VAL A 21 -7.38 -0.32 -10.19
N ASP A 22 -8.20 -0.95 -11.02
CA ASP A 22 -8.68 -0.35 -12.27
C ASP A 22 -9.51 0.93 -12.01
N ARG A 23 -10.31 0.96 -10.93
CA ARG A 23 -11.05 2.16 -10.51
C ARG A 23 -10.12 3.26 -9.99
N VAL A 24 -9.14 2.90 -9.19
CA VAL A 24 -8.12 3.82 -8.66
C VAL A 24 -7.31 4.45 -9.81
N VAL A 25 -6.83 3.65 -10.75
CA VAL A 25 -6.11 4.13 -11.95
C VAL A 25 -6.98 5.10 -12.75
N LYS A 26 -8.23 4.73 -13.02
CA LYS A 26 -9.17 5.57 -13.77
C LYS A 26 -9.42 6.91 -13.07
N ALA A 27 -9.61 6.91 -11.75
CA ALA A 27 -9.81 8.12 -10.96
C ALA A 27 -8.59 9.07 -11.06
N SER A 28 -7.37 8.52 -10.99
CA SER A 28 -6.14 9.31 -11.14
C SER A 28 -6.01 9.91 -12.54
N GLN A 29 -6.27 9.11 -13.58
CA GLN A 29 -6.20 9.56 -14.96
C GLN A 29 -7.19 10.68 -15.28
N GLN A 30 -8.39 10.62 -14.68
CA GLN A 30 -9.40 11.68 -14.84
C GLN A 30 -8.96 13.04 -14.26
N LEU A 31 -8.05 13.02 -13.29
CA LEU A 31 -7.43 14.21 -12.69
C LEU A 31 -6.11 14.60 -13.34
N GLY A 32 -5.68 13.90 -14.41
CA GLY A 32 -4.39 14.15 -15.07
C GLY A 32 -3.18 13.77 -14.24
N VAL A 33 -3.36 12.89 -13.23
CA VAL A 33 -2.27 12.41 -12.37
C VAL A 33 -1.57 11.23 -13.02
N GLU A 34 -0.23 11.28 -13.10
CA GLU A 34 0.58 10.18 -13.60
C GLU A 34 0.52 8.99 -12.63
N THR A 35 0.28 7.78 -13.17
CA THR A 35 0.13 6.57 -12.36
C THR A 35 1.18 5.53 -12.69
N HIS A 36 1.79 4.94 -11.64
CA HIS A 36 2.72 3.84 -11.73
C HIS A 36 2.17 2.63 -10.98
N LEU A 37 1.79 1.58 -11.72
CA LEU A 37 1.27 0.34 -11.13
C LEU A 37 2.42 -0.67 -10.92
N ARG A 38 2.59 -1.11 -9.69
CA ARG A 38 3.48 -2.20 -9.28
C ARG A 38 2.64 -3.42 -8.93
N ASP A 39 2.30 -4.24 -9.91
CA ASP A 39 1.61 -5.52 -9.73
C ASP A 39 2.65 -6.59 -9.37
N LEU A 40 2.82 -6.85 -8.08
CA LEU A 40 3.91 -7.66 -7.55
C LEU A 40 3.91 -9.11 -8.07
N TYR A 41 2.73 -9.67 -8.38
CA TYR A 41 2.64 -11.02 -8.95
C TYR A 41 2.96 -11.05 -10.43
N THR A 42 2.47 -10.09 -11.20
CA THR A 42 2.79 -9.99 -12.65
C THR A 42 4.26 -9.65 -12.89
N MET A 43 4.87 -8.89 -11.98
CA MET A 43 6.30 -8.58 -12.01
C MET A 43 7.20 -9.74 -11.58
N GLU A 44 6.60 -10.82 -11.05
CA GLU A 44 7.35 -11.93 -10.42
C GLU A 44 8.35 -11.42 -9.38
N PHE A 45 7.94 -10.39 -8.60
CA PHE A 45 8.80 -9.80 -7.58
C PHE A 45 9.30 -10.87 -6.61
N ASN A 46 10.60 -10.96 -6.38
CA ASN A 46 11.14 -11.86 -5.37
C ASN A 46 10.92 -11.29 -3.95
N PRO A 47 10.04 -11.89 -3.11
CA PRO A 47 9.74 -11.36 -1.78
C PRO A 47 10.76 -11.76 -0.71
N ILE A 48 11.77 -12.56 -1.06
CA ILE A 48 12.69 -13.14 -0.08
C ILE A 48 13.94 -12.27 0.00
N ILE A 49 14.13 -11.60 1.13
CA ILE A 49 15.39 -10.92 1.42
C ILE A 49 16.50 -11.95 1.70
N SER A 50 17.64 -11.82 1.05
CA SER A 50 18.81 -12.67 1.36
C SER A 50 19.63 -12.08 2.51
N PHE A 51 20.46 -12.93 3.10
CA PHE A 51 21.40 -12.47 4.14
C PHE A 51 22.42 -11.46 3.59
N GLU A 52 22.88 -11.68 2.37
CA GLU A 52 23.80 -10.77 1.66
C GLU A 52 23.15 -9.42 1.40
N GLU A 53 21.88 -9.42 0.98
CA GLU A 53 21.12 -8.17 0.79
C GLU A 53 20.97 -7.40 2.09
N LEU A 54 20.62 -8.10 3.19
CA LEU A 54 20.48 -7.48 4.50
C LEU A 54 21.80 -6.85 4.99
N GLN A 55 22.93 -7.56 4.80
CA GLN A 55 24.27 -7.03 5.15
C GLN A 55 24.66 -5.84 4.25
N SER A 56 24.33 -5.90 2.97
CA SER A 56 24.68 -4.87 2.00
C SER A 56 23.86 -3.59 2.21
N ALA A 57 22.57 -3.72 2.55
CA ALA A 57 21.70 -2.60 2.85
C ALA A 57 22.22 -1.75 4.03
N SER A 58 22.79 -2.38 5.06
CA SER A 58 23.41 -1.65 6.19
C SER A 58 24.61 -0.80 5.78
N LYS A 59 25.23 -1.10 4.63
CA LYS A 59 26.36 -0.36 4.03
C LYS A 59 25.91 0.60 2.93
N GLY A 60 24.59 0.76 2.71
CA GLY A 60 24.03 1.59 1.65
C GLY A 60 24.12 0.97 0.25
N ILE A 61 24.42 -0.32 0.15
CA ILE A 61 24.46 -1.05 -1.13
C ILE A 61 23.10 -1.71 -1.34
N ILE A 62 22.36 -1.22 -2.32
CA ILE A 62 20.97 -1.63 -2.59
C ILE A 62 20.91 -2.30 -3.97
N PRO A 63 20.24 -3.46 -4.12
CA PRO A 63 20.03 -4.10 -5.42
C PRO A 63 19.32 -3.15 -6.40
N ALA A 64 19.66 -3.23 -7.69
CA ALA A 64 19.11 -2.33 -8.70
C ALA A 64 17.58 -2.38 -8.79
N GLU A 65 16.98 -3.57 -8.63
CA GLU A 65 15.53 -3.75 -8.60
C GLU A 65 14.87 -3.04 -7.41
N ILE A 66 15.52 -3.05 -6.24
CA ILE A 66 15.03 -2.34 -5.04
C ILE A 66 15.25 -0.83 -5.18
N GLN A 67 16.37 -0.42 -5.77
CA GLN A 67 16.61 0.99 -6.07
C GLN A 67 15.52 1.57 -6.98
N GLN A 68 15.05 0.81 -7.96
CA GLN A 68 13.93 1.22 -8.82
C GLN A 68 12.63 1.42 -8.00
N GLU A 69 12.33 0.53 -7.06
CA GLU A 69 11.17 0.71 -6.16
C GLU A 69 11.34 1.94 -5.25
N HIS A 70 12.55 2.18 -4.75
CA HIS A 70 12.87 3.41 -4.02
C HIS A 70 12.58 4.67 -4.86
N ASP A 71 12.92 4.66 -6.14
CA ASP A 71 12.72 5.81 -7.02
C ASP A 71 11.23 6.06 -7.27
N PHE A 72 10.41 5.02 -7.46
CA PHE A 72 8.95 5.16 -7.52
C PHE A 72 8.38 5.74 -6.23
N ILE A 73 8.82 5.25 -5.06
CA ILE A 73 8.37 5.77 -3.78
C ILE A 73 8.82 7.22 -3.57
N ARG A 74 10.06 7.59 -3.93
CA ARG A 74 10.54 8.98 -3.80
C ARG A 74 9.72 9.95 -4.61
N GLN A 75 9.36 9.57 -5.85
CA GLN A 75 8.60 10.42 -6.77
C GLN A 75 7.11 10.48 -6.44
N ALA A 76 6.57 9.51 -5.70
CA ALA A 76 5.16 9.45 -5.39
C ALA A 76 4.74 10.54 -4.40
N ASP A 77 3.66 11.24 -4.71
CA ASP A 77 2.93 12.13 -3.81
C ASP A 77 1.85 11.33 -3.04
N LEU A 78 1.20 10.38 -3.73
CA LEU A 78 0.27 9.42 -3.15
C LEU A 78 0.75 8.00 -3.40
N ILE A 79 0.70 7.16 -2.36
CA ILE A 79 0.92 5.70 -2.45
C ILE A 79 -0.40 5.01 -2.12
N THR A 80 -0.91 4.20 -3.05
CA THR A 80 -2.07 3.34 -2.81
C THR A 80 -1.64 1.88 -2.73
N MET A 81 -2.03 1.18 -1.68
CA MET A 81 -1.85 -0.26 -1.58
C MET A 81 -3.19 -0.98 -1.72
N VAL A 82 -3.25 -2.04 -2.55
CA VAL A 82 -4.44 -2.87 -2.74
C VAL A 82 -4.07 -4.33 -2.53
N TYR A 83 -4.67 -4.97 -1.51
CA TYR A 83 -4.32 -6.34 -1.13
C TYR A 83 -5.42 -7.01 -0.31
N PRO A 84 -5.49 -8.35 -0.29
CA PRO A 84 -6.32 -9.08 0.66
C PRO A 84 -5.63 -9.18 2.03
N LEU A 85 -6.39 -9.04 3.11
CA LEU A 85 -5.89 -9.35 4.43
C LEU A 85 -5.91 -10.86 4.64
N TRP A 86 -4.75 -11.46 4.79
CA TRP A 86 -4.59 -12.88 5.05
C TRP A 86 -3.94 -13.11 6.41
N TRP A 87 -4.61 -13.93 7.24
CA TRP A 87 -4.09 -14.25 8.58
C TRP A 87 -3.69 -13.02 9.40
N MET A 88 -4.56 -11.99 9.37
CA MET A 88 -4.36 -10.71 10.06
C MET A 88 -3.09 -9.96 9.63
N GLY A 89 -2.60 -10.19 8.42
CA GLY A 89 -1.38 -9.58 7.90
C GLY A 89 -1.41 -9.35 6.39
N PHE A 90 -0.31 -8.81 5.90
CA PHE A 90 -0.08 -8.69 4.46
C PHE A 90 0.09 -10.06 3.82
N PRO A 91 -0.33 -10.26 2.54
CA PRO A 91 0.09 -11.42 1.77
C PRO A 91 1.62 -11.53 1.76
N ALA A 92 2.16 -12.75 1.74
CA ALA A 92 3.61 -12.99 1.79
C ALA A 92 4.38 -12.17 0.74
N MET A 93 3.86 -12.07 -0.47
CA MET A 93 4.41 -11.26 -1.56
C MET A 93 4.53 -9.78 -1.15
N LEU A 94 3.48 -9.19 -0.59
CA LEU A 94 3.50 -7.79 -0.16
C LEU A 94 4.38 -7.61 1.08
N LYS A 95 4.33 -8.54 2.04
CA LYS A 95 5.19 -8.46 3.23
C LYS A 95 6.66 -8.48 2.82
N GLY A 96 7.05 -9.39 1.93
CA GLY A 96 8.42 -9.47 1.45
C GLY A 96 8.84 -8.26 0.60
N TYR A 97 7.90 -7.67 -0.17
CA TYR A 97 8.15 -6.39 -0.82
C TYR A 97 8.48 -5.30 0.22
N LEU A 98 7.67 -5.17 1.26
CA LEU A 98 7.92 -4.18 2.32
C LEU A 98 9.22 -4.45 3.07
N ASP A 99 9.56 -5.72 3.35
CA ASP A 99 10.80 -6.11 4.03
C ASP A 99 12.06 -5.72 3.24
N ARG A 100 12.01 -5.81 1.92
CA ARG A 100 13.13 -5.46 1.05
C ARG A 100 13.19 -3.96 0.75
N VAL A 101 12.04 -3.32 0.54
CA VAL A 101 11.96 -1.93 0.06
C VAL A 101 12.04 -0.92 1.20
N LEU A 102 11.41 -1.18 2.36
CA LEU A 102 11.47 -0.27 3.50
C LEU A 102 12.78 -0.41 4.29
N SER A 103 13.89 -0.32 3.59
CA SER A 103 15.23 -0.56 4.15
C SER A 103 15.74 0.64 4.97
N HIS A 104 16.71 0.34 5.86
CA HIS A 104 17.46 1.38 6.58
C HIS A 104 18.20 2.31 5.61
N GLY A 105 18.20 3.61 5.90
CA GLY A 105 18.75 4.65 5.04
C GLY A 105 17.83 5.14 3.91
N PHE A 106 16.72 4.41 3.67
CA PHE A 106 15.69 4.82 2.73
C PHE A 106 14.35 5.17 3.41
N ALA A 107 13.74 4.22 4.11
CA ALA A 107 12.46 4.44 4.78
C ALA A 107 12.63 5.00 6.20
N TYR A 108 13.69 4.63 6.86
CA TYR A 108 14.04 5.11 8.19
C TYR A 108 15.56 5.09 8.41
N LYS A 109 16.02 5.79 9.43
CA LYS A 109 17.40 5.71 9.93
C LYS A 109 17.40 5.74 11.44
N THR A 110 18.46 5.19 12.04
CA THR A 110 18.70 5.26 13.49
C THR A 110 19.96 6.04 13.73
N GLU A 111 19.84 7.12 14.52
CA GLU A 111 20.95 7.98 14.92
C GLU A 111 20.87 8.18 16.44
N ASN A 112 21.99 8.00 17.16
CA ASN A 112 22.08 8.15 18.62
C ASN A 112 21.05 7.32 19.40
N GLY A 113 20.66 6.14 18.88
CA GLY A 113 19.68 5.24 19.52
C GLY A 113 18.22 5.61 19.24
N GLU A 114 17.94 6.68 18.49
CA GLU A 114 16.60 7.07 18.08
C GLU A 114 16.35 6.80 16.61
N SER A 115 15.18 6.24 16.29
CA SER A 115 14.78 5.99 14.90
C SER A 115 13.94 7.15 14.37
N LYS A 116 14.27 7.58 13.13
CA LYS A 116 13.56 8.62 12.40
C LYS A 116 13.10 8.11 11.05
N GLY A 117 11.81 8.28 10.73
CA GLY A 117 11.28 8.01 9.40
C GLY A 117 11.81 9.01 8.36
N LEU A 118 11.96 8.57 7.13
CA LEU A 118 12.55 9.37 6.03
C LEU A 118 11.56 9.64 4.89
N LEU A 119 10.33 9.13 4.97
CA LEU A 119 9.31 9.27 3.92
C LEU A 119 8.26 10.35 4.25
N GLN A 120 8.67 11.43 4.90
CA GLN A 120 7.78 12.55 5.22
C GLN A 120 7.22 13.21 3.95
N GLY A 121 6.07 13.86 4.10
CA GLY A 121 5.40 14.60 3.02
C GLY A 121 4.62 13.73 2.04
N LYS A 122 4.64 12.40 2.21
CA LYS A 122 3.87 11.47 1.39
C LYS A 122 2.50 11.20 1.99
N ALA A 123 1.50 11.05 1.13
CA ALA A 123 0.19 10.55 1.51
C ALA A 123 0.05 9.07 1.14
N MET A 124 -0.73 8.33 1.93
CA MET A 124 -1.02 6.93 1.66
C MET A 124 -2.51 6.64 1.82
N GLN A 125 -3.01 5.71 1.00
CA GLN A 125 -4.30 5.06 1.21
C GLN A 125 -4.18 3.56 0.97
N GLN A 126 -4.99 2.77 1.66
CA GLN A 126 -4.99 1.33 1.52
C GLN A 126 -6.41 0.82 1.31
N PHE A 127 -6.61 -0.01 0.30
CA PHE A 127 -7.83 -0.74 0.05
C PHE A 127 -7.60 -2.21 0.37
N ILE A 128 -8.25 -2.69 1.41
CA ILE A 128 -7.98 -4.00 1.99
C ILE A 128 -9.23 -4.86 1.87
N THR A 129 -9.15 -5.95 1.13
CA THR A 129 -10.27 -6.89 1.03
C THR A 129 -10.20 -7.93 2.14
N ILE A 130 -11.34 -8.22 2.77
CA ILE A 130 -11.47 -9.20 3.85
C ILE A 130 -12.61 -10.17 3.58
N GLY A 131 -12.45 -11.41 4.01
CA GLY A 131 -13.48 -12.45 3.81
C GLY A 131 -14.65 -12.37 4.78
N SER A 132 -14.48 -11.71 5.93
CA SER A 132 -15.53 -11.52 6.94
C SER A 132 -16.15 -10.11 6.83
N SER A 133 -17.24 -9.87 7.58
CA SER A 133 -17.83 -8.53 7.60
C SER A 133 -16.95 -7.52 8.36
N VAL A 134 -16.98 -6.28 7.93
CA VAL A 134 -16.32 -5.16 8.62
C VAL A 134 -16.87 -5.01 10.03
N ALA A 135 -18.18 -5.19 10.23
CA ALA A 135 -18.83 -5.11 11.52
C ALA A 135 -18.25 -6.09 12.55
N LYS A 136 -17.97 -7.34 12.13
CA LYS A 136 -17.31 -8.33 13.01
C LYS A 136 -15.90 -7.93 13.40
N TYR A 137 -15.14 -7.35 12.47
CA TYR A 137 -13.79 -6.86 12.75
C TYR A 137 -13.82 -5.72 13.78
N GLN A 138 -14.82 -4.84 13.69
CA GLN A 138 -15.03 -3.75 14.65
C GLN A 138 -15.47 -4.28 16.01
N GLU A 139 -16.42 -5.23 16.04
CA GLU A 139 -16.93 -5.86 17.28
C GLU A 139 -15.80 -6.50 18.10
N TYR A 140 -14.85 -7.19 17.41
CA TYR A 140 -13.72 -7.83 18.06
C TYR A 140 -12.48 -6.93 18.22
N GLY A 141 -12.55 -5.67 17.81
CA GLY A 141 -11.42 -4.73 17.87
C GLY A 141 -10.26 -5.05 16.94
N VAL A 142 -10.47 -5.92 15.95
CA VAL A 142 -9.46 -6.30 14.96
C VAL A 142 -9.08 -5.13 14.10
N ASP A 143 -10.01 -4.29 13.70
CA ASP A 143 -9.79 -3.06 12.95
C ASP A 143 -8.79 -2.12 13.65
N LYS A 144 -8.92 -1.94 14.96
CA LYS A 144 -7.98 -1.13 15.77
C LYS A 144 -6.59 -1.76 15.82
N SER A 145 -6.53 -3.08 15.97
CA SER A 145 -5.26 -3.82 15.99
C SER A 145 -4.55 -3.72 14.63
N LEU A 146 -5.28 -3.86 13.52
CA LEU A 146 -4.75 -3.68 12.17
C LEU A 146 -4.22 -2.26 11.97
N ASN A 147 -4.98 -1.26 12.41
CA ASN A 147 -4.57 0.14 12.31
C ASN A 147 -3.25 0.38 13.07
N HIS A 148 -3.12 -0.14 14.28
CA HIS A 148 -1.90 0.01 15.07
C HIS A 148 -0.69 -0.70 14.47
N CYS A 149 -0.86 -1.94 13.98
CA CYS A 149 0.27 -2.76 13.56
C CYS A 149 0.64 -2.59 12.09
N LEU A 150 -0.35 -2.63 11.19
CA LEU A 150 -0.09 -2.74 9.75
C LEU A 150 -0.27 -1.42 9.00
N ILE A 151 -0.92 -0.45 9.61
CA ILE A 151 -1.26 0.81 8.95
C ILE A 151 -0.46 1.94 9.59
N ASN A 152 -0.98 2.58 10.61
CA ASN A 152 -0.29 3.72 11.21
C ASN A 152 1.03 3.33 11.89
N GLY A 153 1.08 2.23 12.65
CA GLY A 153 2.30 1.82 13.36
C GLY A 153 3.48 1.59 12.42
N LEU A 154 3.24 0.90 11.29
CA LEU A 154 4.29 0.64 10.29
C LEU A 154 4.68 1.91 9.52
N PHE A 155 3.70 2.61 8.93
CA PHE A 155 4.00 3.70 8.00
C PHE A 155 4.38 5.00 8.72
N ASN A 156 3.83 5.26 9.91
CA ASN A 156 4.28 6.39 10.72
C ASN A 156 5.74 6.21 11.18
N TYR A 157 6.16 4.98 11.47
CA TYR A 157 7.58 4.69 11.74
C TYR A 157 8.48 5.08 10.56
N CYS A 158 7.97 4.93 9.32
CA CYS A 158 8.68 5.37 8.12
C CYS A 158 8.53 6.88 7.84
N GLY A 159 7.73 7.61 8.61
CA GLY A 159 7.48 9.05 8.45
C GLY A 159 6.28 9.39 7.58
N ILE A 160 5.47 8.42 7.16
CA ILE A 160 4.22 8.67 6.44
C ILE A 160 3.09 8.78 7.47
N GLU A 161 2.66 10.01 7.76
CA GLU A 161 1.65 10.29 8.80
C GLU A 161 0.23 10.38 8.24
N ASN A 162 0.07 10.75 6.97
CA ASN A 162 -1.21 10.87 6.29
C ASN A 162 -1.63 9.52 5.66
N VAL A 163 -2.06 8.58 6.49
CA VAL A 163 -2.42 7.21 6.08
C VAL A 163 -3.91 6.97 6.32
N ASP A 164 -4.67 6.72 5.24
CA ASP A 164 -6.05 6.26 5.29
C ASP A 164 -6.15 4.78 4.90
N TYR A 165 -7.18 4.09 5.39
CA TYR A 165 -7.49 2.75 4.93
C TYR A 165 -8.99 2.50 4.83
N THR A 166 -9.36 1.54 3.98
CA THR A 166 -10.74 1.09 3.81
C THR A 166 -10.77 -0.43 3.79
N LEU A 167 -11.61 -1.03 4.63
CA LEU A 167 -11.88 -2.46 4.63
C LEU A 167 -13.10 -2.75 3.74
N PHE A 168 -12.94 -3.60 2.76
CA PHE A 168 -14.02 -4.14 1.94
C PHE A 168 -14.31 -5.58 2.37
N GLY A 169 -15.39 -5.75 3.13
CA GLY A 169 -15.77 -7.02 3.74
C GLY A 169 -16.71 -7.86 2.88
N ASP A 170 -16.90 -9.11 3.34
CA ASP A 170 -17.88 -10.04 2.79
C ASP A 170 -17.72 -10.30 1.28
N ILE A 171 -16.52 -10.10 0.72
CA ILE A 171 -16.27 -10.12 -0.75
C ILE A 171 -16.69 -11.40 -1.46
N HIS A 172 -16.93 -12.49 -0.72
CA HIS A 172 -17.34 -13.79 -1.29
C HIS A 172 -18.85 -13.98 -1.37
N ILE A 173 -19.64 -13.16 -0.64
CA ILE A 173 -21.09 -13.35 -0.48
C ILE A 173 -21.94 -12.15 -0.89
N ILE A 174 -21.33 -10.98 -1.10
CA ILE A 174 -22.03 -9.78 -1.57
C ILE A 174 -22.50 -9.92 -3.01
N ASP A 175 -23.59 -9.27 -3.34
CA ASP A 175 -24.13 -9.17 -4.69
C ASP A 175 -23.35 -8.16 -5.57
N ASP A 176 -23.70 -8.10 -6.85
CA ASP A 176 -23.03 -7.21 -7.80
C ASP A 176 -23.27 -5.72 -7.51
N ALA A 177 -24.43 -5.37 -6.94
CA ALA A 177 -24.71 -3.99 -6.57
C ALA A 177 -23.81 -3.52 -5.41
N ALA A 178 -23.64 -4.36 -4.39
CA ALA A 178 -22.73 -4.09 -3.28
C ALA A 178 -21.26 -4.04 -3.75
N ARG A 179 -20.84 -4.94 -4.68
CA ARG A 179 -19.52 -4.88 -5.30
C ARG A 179 -19.29 -3.57 -6.03
N GLN A 180 -20.27 -3.14 -6.82
CA GLN A 180 -20.19 -1.88 -7.56
C GLN A 180 -20.07 -0.69 -6.60
N ALA A 181 -20.85 -0.66 -5.52
CA ALA A 181 -20.77 0.40 -4.51
C ALA A 181 -19.37 0.49 -3.86
N MET A 182 -18.75 -0.65 -3.54
CA MET A 182 -17.37 -0.67 -3.02
C MET A 182 -16.34 -0.15 -4.04
N LEU A 183 -16.52 -0.47 -5.32
CA LEU A 183 -15.65 0.03 -6.38
C LEU A 183 -15.80 1.54 -6.57
N ASP A 184 -17.02 2.05 -6.48
CA ASP A 184 -17.30 3.47 -6.57
C ASP A 184 -16.74 4.22 -5.35
N GLU A 185 -16.86 3.64 -4.14
CA GLU A 185 -16.24 4.17 -2.92
C GLU A 185 -14.70 4.27 -3.07
N ALA A 186 -14.04 3.26 -3.64
CA ALA A 186 -12.61 3.31 -3.87
C ALA A 186 -12.21 4.45 -4.84
N ALA A 187 -12.99 4.65 -5.90
CA ALA A 187 -12.77 5.74 -6.85
C ALA A 187 -13.01 7.12 -6.21
N GLU A 188 -14.09 7.28 -5.44
CA GLU A 188 -14.44 8.53 -4.75
C GLU A 188 -13.37 8.92 -3.73
N LYS A 189 -12.93 7.98 -2.88
CA LYS A 189 -11.86 8.22 -1.91
C LYS A 189 -10.55 8.59 -2.59
N THR A 190 -10.19 7.92 -3.68
CA THR A 190 -9.00 8.26 -4.46
C THR A 190 -9.10 9.66 -5.06
N THR A 191 -10.24 10.00 -5.66
CA THR A 191 -10.49 11.31 -6.22
C THR A 191 -10.40 12.41 -5.17
N ALA A 192 -11.03 12.21 -4.01
CA ALA A 192 -11.01 13.18 -2.91
C ALA A 192 -9.57 13.39 -2.38
N LYS A 193 -8.82 12.29 -2.18
CA LYS A 193 -7.43 12.35 -1.69
C LYS A 193 -6.52 13.09 -2.67
N LEU A 194 -6.59 12.75 -3.96
CA LEU A 194 -5.79 13.41 -5.00
C LEU A 194 -6.16 14.89 -5.16
N THR A 195 -7.47 15.22 -5.13
CA THR A 195 -7.91 16.61 -5.20
C THR A 195 -7.38 17.44 -4.03
N ALA A 196 -7.39 16.89 -2.82
CA ALA A 196 -6.84 17.55 -1.64
C ALA A 196 -5.32 17.78 -1.76
N LEU A 197 -4.58 16.83 -2.33
CA LEU A 197 -3.13 16.97 -2.55
C LEU A 197 -2.82 17.98 -3.66
N LEU A 198 -3.59 17.98 -4.75
CA LEU A 198 -3.46 18.97 -5.85
C LEU A 198 -3.70 20.41 -5.37
N ALA A 199 -4.58 20.60 -4.39
CA ALA A 199 -4.86 21.93 -3.82
C ALA A 199 -3.74 22.44 -2.89
N GLN A 200 -2.79 21.60 -2.49
CA GLN A 200 -1.66 21.94 -1.59
C GLN A 200 -0.34 22.15 -2.36
N SER A 201 -0.29 21.76 -3.64
CA SER A 201 0.87 21.89 -4.53
C SER A 201 0.84 23.18 -5.32
#